data_d36030f9196863d66787a9c181296367
#
_entry.id   d36030f9196863d66787a9c181296367
#
_cell.length_a   1.000
_cell.length_b   1.000
_cell.length_c   1.000
_cell.angle_alpha   90.00
_cell.angle_beta   90.00
_cell.angle_gamma   90.00
#
_symmetry.space_group_name_H-M   'P 1'
#
loop_
_entity.id
_entity.type
_entity.pdbx_description
1 polymer ?
#
loop_
_entity_poly.entity_id
_entity_poly.type
_entity_poly.pdbx_seq_one_letter_code
_entity_poly.pdbx_strand_id
1 'polypeptide(L)'
;AAKLMMETGFDAVEIHFSHGYGLSQFISPKTNRRTDAYGGSLENRMRLPLRALEAVRRAVGDDFPILGKIGLTDGVRGGLRIEEAIEVAAMLDRAGIDALICSGGTSSFNPMVYFRGETLDKGLVEVETNPIAKLGLKLIGPKMFRYYPYEELYFLEGARRVRDRVNCQMVYIGGCTDLESVEQVMQEGFDFIQLGRPLIKDPAFVNNARANPDYKNGCIHCNRCATLIEAPGGVYCPLNEEERAS
;
A
#
# COMPACT_ATOMS: atom_id res chain seq x y z
N ALA A 1 8.96 14.15 -12.64
CA ALA A 1 9.42 13.19 -11.62
C ALA A 1 10.01 11.94 -12.29
N ALA A 2 9.25 11.13 -13.07
CA ALA A 2 9.72 9.84 -13.62
C ALA A 2 11.00 9.95 -14.44
N LYS A 3 11.07 10.93 -15.35
CA LYS A 3 12.29 11.21 -16.15
C LYS A 3 13.50 11.50 -15.25
N LEU A 4 13.34 12.29 -14.18
CA LEU A 4 14.40 12.57 -13.23
C LEU A 4 14.85 11.31 -12.49
N MET A 5 13.92 10.43 -12.10
CA MET A 5 14.27 9.16 -11.46
C MET A 5 15.11 8.29 -12.40
N MET A 6 14.71 8.15 -13.65
CA MET A 6 15.48 7.43 -14.66
C MET A 6 16.88 8.03 -14.86
N GLU A 7 16.99 9.36 -14.98
CA GLU A 7 18.26 10.09 -15.18
C GLU A 7 19.20 9.99 -13.96
N THR A 8 18.66 9.78 -12.77
CA THR A 8 19.42 9.63 -11.50
C THR A 8 19.73 8.17 -11.15
N GLY A 9 19.42 7.21 -12.03
CA GLY A 9 19.83 5.82 -11.90
C GLY A 9 18.89 4.93 -11.09
N PHE A 10 17.61 5.30 -10.96
CA PHE A 10 16.58 4.37 -10.47
C PHE A 10 16.26 3.32 -11.55
N ASP A 11 15.95 2.10 -11.13
CA ASP A 11 15.65 0.99 -12.05
C ASP A 11 14.19 0.97 -12.51
N ALA A 12 13.28 1.64 -11.77
CA ALA A 12 11.86 1.68 -12.06
C ALA A 12 11.17 2.88 -11.40
N VAL A 13 9.91 3.14 -11.78
CA VAL A 13 9.04 4.11 -11.12
C VAL A 13 7.71 3.45 -10.73
N GLU A 14 7.22 3.73 -9.53
CA GLU A 14 5.88 3.31 -9.08
C GLU A 14 4.91 4.48 -9.13
N ILE A 15 3.82 4.35 -9.90
CA ILE A 15 2.71 5.31 -9.94
C ILE A 15 1.69 4.90 -8.87
N HIS A 16 1.29 5.86 -8.04
CA HIS A 16 0.36 5.61 -6.96
C HIS A 16 -1.10 5.82 -7.35
N PHE A 17 -1.83 4.73 -7.63
CA PHE A 17 -3.25 4.73 -7.96
C PHE A 17 -4.15 4.32 -6.77
N SER A 18 -3.64 4.39 -5.54
CA SER A 18 -4.32 3.87 -4.35
C SER A 18 -4.35 4.86 -3.19
N HIS A 19 -4.92 4.45 -2.07
CA HIS A 19 -4.87 5.04 -0.72
C HIS A 19 -5.48 6.44 -0.59
N GLY A 20 -6.31 6.89 -1.52
CA GLY A 20 -6.96 8.20 -1.46
C GLY A 20 -6.08 9.37 -1.91
N TYR A 21 -4.91 9.10 -2.51
CA TYR A 21 -4.05 10.14 -3.08
C TYR A 21 -4.44 10.46 -4.53
N GLY A 22 -4.05 11.63 -5.00
CA GLY A 22 -4.23 12.19 -6.35
C GLY A 22 -5.04 11.36 -7.34
N LEU A 23 -4.40 10.40 -8.02
CA LEU A 23 -5.04 9.58 -9.04
C LEU A 23 -6.15 8.67 -8.48
N SER A 24 -5.97 8.13 -7.27
CA SER A 24 -7.01 7.29 -6.66
C SER A 24 -8.28 8.05 -6.32
N GLN A 25 -8.20 9.37 -6.09
CA GLN A 25 -9.38 10.21 -5.87
C GLN A 25 -10.24 10.32 -7.13
N PHE A 26 -9.65 10.16 -8.32
CA PHE A 26 -10.41 10.07 -9.57
C PHE A 26 -11.01 8.68 -9.75
N ILE A 27 -10.31 7.61 -9.36
CA ILE A 27 -10.77 6.22 -9.49
C ILE A 27 -11.95 5.95 -8.56
N SER A 28 -11.87 6.38 -7.31
CA SER A 28 -12.88 6.11 -6.28
C SER A 28 -14.20 6.84 -6.53
N PRO A 29 -15.34 6.13 -6.58
CA PRO A 29 -16.65 6.78 -6.71
C PRO A 29 -17.04 7.56 -5.44
N LYS A 30 -16.37 7.32 -4.31
CA LYS A 30 -16.59 8.06 -3.05
C LYS A 30 -16.09 9.50 -3.13
N THR A 31 -14.94 9.70 -3.75
CA THR A 31 -14.27 11.01 -3.84
C THR A 31 -14.55 11.69 -5.18
N ASN A 32 -14.62 10.92 -6.27
CA ASN A 32 -14.94 11.46 -7.60
C ASN A 32 -16.46 11.62 -7.78
N ARG A 33 -16.96 12.80 -7.48
CA ARG A 33 -18.38 13.18 -7.65
C ARG A 33 -18.61 14.07 -8.89
N ARG A 34 -17.67 14.04 -9.83
CA ARG A 34 -17.74 14.82 -11.07
C ARG A 34 -18.85 14.28 -11.97
N THR A 35 -19.44 15.18 -12.76
CA THR A 35 -20.49 14.86 -13.75
C THR A 35 -20.03 15.09 -15.18
N ASP A 36 -18.76 15.47 -15.37
CA ASP A 36 -18.11 15.64 -16.67
C ASP A 36 -17.44 14.36 -17.18
N ALA A 37 -16.67 14.48 -18.23
CA ALA A 37 -15.96 13.35 -18.87
C ALA A 37 -14.93 12.64 -17.97
N TYR A 38 -14.67 13.11 -16.75
CA TYR A 38 -13.75 12.51 -15.78
C TYR A 38 -14.48 11.92 -14.57
N GLY A 39 -15.81 11.83 -14.58
CA GLY A 39 -16.61 11.31 -13.47
C GLY A 39 -17.73 10.40 -13.93
N GLY A 40 -18.47 9.82 -12.99
CA GLY A 40 -19.55 8.87 -13.25
C GLY A 40 -19.05 7.45 -13.51
N SER A 41 -19.06 6.97 -14.74
CA SER A 41 -18.65 5.61 -15.08
C SER A 41 -17.18 5.33 -14.78
N LEU A 42 -16.81 4.05 -14.62
CA LEU A 42 -15.42 3.67 -14.36
C LEU A 42 -14.49 4.14 -15.49
N GLU A 43 -14.91 4.04 -16.75
CA GLU A 43 -14.13 4.50 -17.91
C GLU A 43 -13.80 5.99 -17.80
N ASN A 44 -14.77 6.81 -17.40
CA ASN A 44 -14.56 8.24 -17.21
C ASN A 44 -13.63 8.52 -16.02
N ARG A 45 -13.80 7.81 -14.92
CA ARG A 45 -12.95 7.94 -13.72
C ARG A 45 -11.50 7.51 -14.01
N MET A 46 -11.29 6.57 -14.92
CA MET A 46 -9.97 6.09 -15.36
C MET A 46 -9.28 6.99 -16.39
N ARG A 47 -9.95 7.96 -17.00
CA ARG A 47 -9.32 8.84 -18.02
C ARG A 47 -8.06 9.55 -17.52
N LEU A 48 -8.09 10.13 -16.31
CA LEU A 48 -6.90 10.81 -15.78
C LEU A 48 -5.80 9.81 -15.37
N PRO A 49 -6.09 8.73 -14.63
CA PRO A 49 -5.11 7.66 -14.38
C PRO A 49 -4.40 7.14 -15.62
N LEU A 50 -5.15 6.82 -16.68
CA LEU A 50 -4.58 6.31 -17.93
C LEU A 50 -3.73 7.36 -18.64
N ARG A 51 -4.16 8.62 -18.68
CA ARG A 51 -3.36 9.73 -19.22
C ARG A 51 -2.07 9.94 -18.42
N ALA A 52 -2.10 9.74 -17.11
CA ALA A 52 -0.90 9.83 -16.27
C ALA A 52 0.09 8.71 -16.62
N LEU A 53 -0.39 7.46 -16.74
CA LEU A 53 0.44 6.32 -17.18
C LEU A 53 1.05 6.59 -18.55
N GLU A 54 0.24 6.98 -19.53
CA GLU A 54 0.70 7.33 -20.87
C GLU A 54 1.76 8.45 -20.88
N ALA A 55 1.56 9.49 -20.07
CA ALA A 55 2.52 10.59 -19.97
C ALA A 55 3.86 10.14 -19.35
N VAL A 56 3.82 9.25 -18.36
CA VAL A 56 5.04 8.66 -17.77
C VAL A 56 5.73 7.79 -18.81
N ARG A 57 5.02 6.88 -19.50
CA ARG A 57 5.59 6.01 -20.54
C ARG A 57 6.27 6.84 -21.65
N ARG A 58 5.62 7.88 -22.14
CA ARG A 58 6.25 8.79 -23.13
C ARG A 58 7.51 9.48 -22.61
N ALA A 59 7.60 9.73 -21.31
CA ALA A 59 8.72 10.43 -20.72
C ALA A 59 9.94 9.54 -20.46
N VAL A 60 9.73 8.23 -20.21
CA VAL A 60 10.79 7.28 -19.82
C VAL A 60 11.10 6.24 -20.90
N GLY A 61 10.27 6.12 -21.94
CA GLY A 61 10.42 5.11 -23.00
C GLY A 61 9.92 3.73 -22.59
N ASP A 62 10.14 2.75 -23.47
CA ASP A 62 9.58 1.40 -23.30
C ASP A 62 10.46 0.50 -22.40
N ASP A 63 11.75 0.81 -22.27
CA ASP A 63 12.72 -0.01 -21.53
C ASP A 63 12.76 0.29 -20.02
N PHE A 64 12.13 1.38 -19.56
CA PHE A 64 12.12 1.74 -18.15
C PHE A 64 10.83 1.25 -17.47
N PRO A 65 10.90 0.32 -16.50
CA PRO A 65 9.72 -0.27 -15.87
C PRO A 65 8.85 0.73 -15.14
N ILE A 66 7.52 0.64 -15.35
CA ILE A 66 6.51 1.42 -14.65
C ILE A 66 5.61 0.48 -13.86
N LEU A 67 5.68 0.58 -12.54
CA LEU A 67 4.83 -0.16 -11.63
C LEU A 67 3.61 0.68 -11.23
N GLY A 68 2.51 0.03 -10.89
CA GLY A 68 1.30 0.71 -10.40
C GLY A 68 0.77 0.12 -9.12
N LYS A 69 0.67 0.92 -8.07
CA LYS A 69 0.00 0.48 -6.85
C LYS A 69 -1.49 0.82 -6.91
N ILE A 70 -2.34 -0.22 -6.93
CA ILE A 70 -3.80 -0.11 -6.98
C ILE A 70 -4.44 -0.49 -5.65
N GLY A 71 -5.67 -0.02 -5.42
CA GLY A 71 -6.48 -0.42 -4.27
C GLY A 71 -7.47 -1.51 -4.65
N LEU A 72 -7.49 -2.62 -3.92
CA LEU A 72 -8.52 -3.66 -4.04
C LEU A 72 -9.88 -3.18 -3.49
N THR A 73 -9.86 -2.24 -2.56
CA THR A 73 -11.02 -1.61 -1.95
C THR A 73 -10.63 -0.31 -1.26
N ASP A 74 -11.52 0.66 -1.20
CA ASP A 74 -11.34 1.85 -0.36
C ASP A 74 -11.61 1.56 1.13
N GLY A 75 -12.24 0.44 1.45
CA GLY A 75 -12.62 0.08 2.82
C GLY A 75 -13.75 0.91 3.41
N VAL A 76 -14.50 1.66 2.59
CA VAL A 76 -15.60 2.54 3.00
C VAL A 76 -16.84 2.39 2.11
N ARG A 77 -18.00 2.67 2.68
CA ARG A 77 -19.26 2.63 1.93
C ARG A 77 -19.26 3.64 0.78
N GLY A 78 -19.61 3.17 -0.41
CA GLY A 78 -19.64 3.97 -1.63
C GLY A 78 -18.26 4.24 -2.23
N GLY A 79 -17.21 3.61 -1.72
CA GLY A 79 -15.88 3.61 -2.31
C GLY A 79 -15.66 2.51 -3.33
N LEU A 80 -14.45 2.42 -3.86
CA LEU A 80 -14.01 1.37 -4.77
C LEU A 80 -14.20 -0.01 -4.14
N ARG A 81 -14.67 -0.97 -4.91
CA ARG A 81 -14.87 -2.37 -4.52
C ARG A 81 -14.05 -3.27 -5.41
N ILE A 82 -13.85 -4.51 -4.97
CA ILE A 82 -12.97 -5.47 -5.67
C ILE A 82 -13.40 -5.72 -7.13
N GLU A 83 -14.69 -5.69 -7.43
CA GLU A 83 -15.19 -5.89 -8.79
C GLU A 83 -14.70 -4.77 -9.74
N GLU A 84 -14.77 -3.51 -9.29
CA GLU A 84 -14.22 -2.38 -10.06
C GLU A 84 -12.68 -2.38 -10.04
N ALA A 85 -12.04 -2.78 -8.93
CA ALA A 85 -10.59 -2.85 -8.83
C ALA A 85 -9.97 -3.82 -9.85
N ILE A 86 -10.62 -4.94 -10.11
CA ILE A 86 -10.23 -5.89 -11.16
C ILE A 86 -10.27 -5.22 -12.55
N GLU A 87 -11.32 -4.45 -12.83
CA GLU A 87 -11.40 -3.73 -14.11
C GLU A 87 -10.40 -2.58 -14.20
N VAL A 88 -10.11 -1.86 -13.09
CA VAL A 88 -9.01 -0.88 -13.00
C VAL A 88 -7.68 -1.53 -13.38
N ALA A 89 -7.38 -2.69 -12.79
CA ALA A 89 -6.16 -3.45 -13.10
C ALA A 89 -6.09 -3.83 -14.58
N ALA A 90 -7.18 -4.39 -15.14
CA ALA A 90 -7.26 -4.76 -16.54
C ALA A 90 -7.12 -3.55 -17.49
N MET A 91 -7.61 -2.37 -17.12
CA MET A 91 -7.43 -1.15 -17.91
C MET A 91 -5.98 -0.67 -17.89
N LEU A 92 -5.29 -0.76 -16.76
CA LEU A 92 -3.86 -0.40 -16.64
C LEU A 92 -2.98 -1.40 -17.39
N ASP A 93 -3.28 -2.72 -17.30
CA ASP A 93 -2.59 -3.78 -18.04
C ASP A 93 -2.67 -3.52 -19.57
N ARG A 94 -3.88 -3.30 -20.09
CA ARG A 94 -4.08 -2.95 -21.50
C ARG A 94 -3.39 -1.65 -21.93
N ALA A 95 -3.15 -0.74 -20.99
CA ALA A 95 -2.45 0.52 -21.23
C ALA A 95 -0.92 0.41 -21.13
N GLY A 96 -0.38 -0.80 -20.91
CA GLY A 96 1.05 -1.09 -20.94
C GLY A 96 1.78 -0.76 -19.65
N ILE A 97 1.14 -0.99 -18.49
CA ILE A 97 1.86 -1.01 -17.22
C ILE A 97 2.68 -2.30 -17.11
N ASP A 98 3.88 -2.25 -16.52
CA ASP A 98 4.76 -3.41 -16.47
C ASP A 98 4.47 -4.32 -15.28
N ALA A 99 4.08 -3.73 -14.13
CA ALA A 99 3.71 -4.51 -12.95
C ALA A 99 2.63 -3.82 -12.10
N LEU A 100 1.80 -4.61 -11.40
CA LEU A 100 0.76 -4.13 -10.49
C LEU A 100 1.00 -4.61 -9.07
N ILE A 101 0.84 -3.68 -8.11
CA ILE A 101 0.89 -3.94 -6.67
C ILE A 101 -0.53 -3.79 -6.10
N CYS A 102 -1.09 -4.86 -5.52
CA CYS A 102 -2.45 -4.90 -5.01
C CYS A 102 -2.51 -4.58 -3.51
N SER A 103 -2.86 -3.34 -3.17
CA SER A 103 -3.07 -2.86 -1.81
C SER A 103 -4.55 -2.54 -1.55
N GLY A 104 -4.88 -1.72 -0.55
CA GLY A 104 -6.26 -1.31 -0.30
C GLY A 104 -6.39 -0.29 0.82
N GLY A 105 -7.59 0.27 0.99
CA GLY A 105 -7.86 1.30 1.98
C GLY A 105 -7.57 2.71 1.49
N THR A 106 -7.87 3.66 2.35
CA THR A 106 -7.67 5.10 2.10
C THR A 106 -7.06 5.77 3.32
N SER A 107 -6.03 6.58 3.13
CA SER A 107 -5.33 7.26 4.24
C SER A 107 -6.26 8.15 5.07
N SER A 108 -7.21 8.84 4.41
CA SER A 108 -8.11 9.79 5.08
C SER A 108 -9.35 9.14 5.72
N PHE A 109 -9.84 8.01 5.17
CA PHE A 109 -11.11 7.42 5.63
C PHE A 109 -10.94 6.10 6.36
N ASN A 110 -10.03 5.23 5.89
CA ASN A 110 -9.82 3.91 6.49
C ASN A 110 -8.42 3.37 6.21
N PRO A 111 -7.39 3.89 6.89
CA PRO A 111 -6.02 3.40 6.74
C PRO A 111 -5.83 2.00 7.32
N MET A 112 -6.71 1.56 8.21
CA MET A 112 -6.60 0.27 8.87
C MET A 112 -6.78 -0.94 7.93
N VAL A 113 -7.24 -0.73 6.71
CA VAL A 113 -7.31 -1.79 5.69
C VAL A 113 -5.89 -2.29 5.33
N TYR A 114 -4.91 -1.39 5.23
CA TYR A 114 -3.51 -1.74 4.95
C TYR A 114 -2.61 -1.74 6.20
N PHE A 115 -3.04 -1.08 7.29
CA PHE A 115 -2.37 -1.13 8.60
C PHE A 115 -3.04 -2.13 9.53
N ARG A 116 -3.29 -3.36 9.08
CA ARG A 116 -3.88 -4.39 9.96
C ARG A 116 -3.01 -4.63 11.19
N GLY A 117 -3.67 -4.93 12.31
CA GLY A 117 -3.08 -5.04 13.64
C GLY A 117 -3.65 -4.01 14.60
N GLU A 118 -2.85 -3.48 15.53
CA GLU A 118 -3.29 -2.44 16.47
C GLU A 118 -3.68 -1.14 15.73
N THR A 119 -4.63 -0.42 16.31
CA THR A 119 -5.10 0.84 15.75
C THR A 119 -4.08 1.96 15.96
N LEU A 120 -4.10 2.96 15.06
CA LEU A 120 -3.11 4.04 15.05
C LEU A 120 -3.22 5.02 16.24
N ASP A 121 -4.36 5.04 16.93
CA ASP A 121 -4.64 6.00 18.01
C ASP A 121 -3.60 5.97 19.12
N LYS A 122 -3.11 4.79 19.51
CA LYS A 122 -2.06 4.66 20.55
C LYS A 122 -0.78 5.37 20.15
N GLY A 123 -0.28 5.08 18.96
CA GLY A 123 0.94 5.72 18.44
C GLY A 123 0.76 7.21 18.21
N LEU A 124 -0.41 7.66 17.74
CA LEU A 124 -0.73 9.09 17.60
C LEU A 124 -0.71 9.80 18.95
N VAL A 125 -1.24 9.17 20.02
CA VAL A 125 -1.16 9.72 21.38
C VAL A 125 0.30 9.83 21.86
N GLU A 126 1.17 8.88 21.50
CA GLU A 126 2.58 8.91 21.88
C GLU A 126 3.32 10.09 21.25
N VAL A 127 3.12 10.34 19.95
CA VAL A 127 3.83 11.37 19.20
C VAL A 127 3.24 12.78 19.35
N GLU A 128 1.96 12.90 19.77
CA GLU A 128 1.30 14.20 19.93
C GLU A 128 1.91 14.99 21.08
N THR A 129 2.35 16.21 20.79
CA THR A 129 2.99 17.11 21.75
C THR A 129 2.04 18.12 22.38
N ASN A 130 0.93 18.47 21.69
CA ASN A 130 -0.08 19.36 22.24
C ASN A 130 -0.92 18.65 23.29
N PRO A 131 -0.98 19.09 24.56
CA PRO A 131 -1.67 18.39 25.63
C PRO A 131 -3.18 18.31 25.43
N ILE A 132 -3.80 19.30 24.78
CA ILE A 132 -5.25 19.33 24.51
C ILE A 132 -5.58 18.30 23.39
N ALA A 133 -4.81 18.32 22.31
CA ALA A 133 -4.95 17.35 21.21
C ALA A 133 -4.70 15.93 21.70
N LYS A 134 -3.67 15.72 22.53
CA LYS A 134 -3.35 14.45 23.17
C LYS A 134 -4.48 13.90 24.03
N LEU A 135 -5.13 14.77 24.83
CA LEU A 135 -6.30 14.40 25.62
C LEU A 135 -7.48 14.03 24.70
N GLY A 136 -7.72 14.83 23.64
CA GLY A 136 -8.73 14.52 22.63
C GLY A 136 -8.52 13.17 21.97
N LEU A 137 -7.28 12.86 21.53
CA LEU A 137 -6.90 11.57 20.95
C LEU A 137 -7.13 10.41 21.93
N LYS A 138 -6.81 10.56 23.21
CA LYS A 138 -7.07 9.51 24.22
C LYS A 138 -8.56 9.20 24.39
N LEU A 139 -9.43 10.21 24.27
CA LEU A 139 -10.88 10.06 24.48
C LEU A 139 -11.61 9.57 23.20
N ILE A 140 -11.21 10.04 22.04
CA ILE A 140 -11.93 9.83 20.77
C ILE A 140 -11.19 8.81 19.90
N GLY A 141 -9.85 8.74 19.99
CA GLY A 141 -8.98 7.90 19.14
C GLY A 141 -9.45 6.45 19.00
N PRO A 142 -9.80 5.73 20.09
CA PRO A 142 -10.28 4.36 19.99
C PRO A 142 -11.56 4.18 19.14
N LYS A 143 -12.32 5.25 18.91
CA LYS A 143 -13.52 5.25 18.07
C LYS A 143 -13.27 5.75 16.64
N MET A 144 -12.11 6.35 16.37
CA MET A 144 -11.76 6.90 15.06
C MET A 144 -11.36 5.83 14.06
N PHE A 145 -10.73 4.77 14.54
CA PHE A 145 -10.15 3.73 13.69
C PHE A 145 -10.94 2.43 13.81
N ARG A 146 -11.32 1.87 12.67
CA ARG A 146 -11.90 0.54 12.62
C ARG A 146 -10.79 -0.49 12.83
N TYR A 147 -10.96 -1.38 13.79
CA TYR A 147 -10.02 -2.47 14.02
C TYR A 147 -10.12 -3.55 12.93
N TYR A 148 -8.97 -3.95 12.39
CA TYR A 148 -8.79 -5.09 11.51
C TYR A 148 -7.70 -5.97 12.13
N PRO A 149 -8.03 -7.20 12.54
CA PRO A 149 -7.01 -8.10 13.07
C PRO A 149 -5.93 -8.33 12.02
N TYR A 150 -4.70 -8.48 12.48
CA TYR A 150 -3.64 -8.93 11.60
C TYR A 150 -3.86 -10.40 11.26
N GLU A 151 -3.69 -10.71 10.00
CA GLU A 151 -3.67 -12.04 9.43
C GLU A 151 -2.54 -12.09 8.42
N GLU A 152 -1.84 -13.21 8.32
CA GLU A 152 -0.87 -13.38 7.23
C GLU A 152 -1.58 -13.30 5.88
N LEU A 153 -0.91 -12.72 4.90
CA LEU A 153 -1.36 -12.65 3.51
C LEU A 153 -2.76 -12.06 3.28
N TYR A 154 -3.14 -11.06 4.07
CA TYR A 154 -4.51 -10.50 4.14
C TYR A 154 -5.04 -9.87 2.84
N PHE A 155 -4.23 -9.66 1.83
CA PHE A 155 -4.66 -9.22 0.50
C PHE A 155 -4.67 -10.35 -0.54
N LEU A 156 -4.23 -11.57 -0.18
CA LEU A 156 -3.97 -12.64 -1.15
C LEU A 156 -5.21 -13.03 -1.97
N GLU A 157 -6.36 -13.17 -1.34
CA GLU A 157 -7.61 -13.52 -2.05
C GLU A 157 -7.97 -12.46 -3.12
N GLY A 158 -7.94 -11.19 -2.75
CA GLY A 158 -8.21 -10.10 -3.69
C GLY A 158 -7.14 -9.98 -4.79
N ALA A 159 -5.87 -10.16 -4.43
CA ALA A 159 -4.76 -10.09 -5.36
C ALA A 159 -4.79 -11.25 -6.39
N ARG A 160 -5.19 -12.47 -5.99
CA ARG A 160 -5.44 -13.61 -6.90
C ARG A 160 -6.48 -13.25 -7.98
N ARG A 161 -7.59 -12.65 -7.59
CA ARG A 161 -8.66 -12.25 -8.52
C ARG A 161 -8.19 -11.21 -9.54
N VAL A 162 -7.26 -10.33 -9.15
CA VAL A 162 -6.62 -9.39 -10.07
C VAL A 162 -5.64 -10.12 -10.99
N ARG A 163 -4.74 -10.96 -10.43
CA ARG A 163 -3.75 -11.75 -11.18
C ARG A 163 -4.41 -12.57 -12.30
N ASP A 164 -5.53 -13.22 -12.01
CA ASP A 164 -6.26 -14.04 -12.96
C ASP A 164 -6.87 -13.25 -14.13
N ARG A 165 -6.80 -11.92 -14.09
CA ARG A 165 -7.41 -10.99 -15.07
C ARG A 165 -6.40 -10.16 -15.87
N VAL A 166 -5.14 -10.14 -15.47
CA VAL A 166 -4.08 -9.34 -16.10
C VAL A 166 -2.95 -10.22 -16.63
N ASN A 167 -2.13 -9.66 -17.54
CA ASN A 167 -0.96 -10.32 -18.09
C ASN A 167 0.36 -9.68 -17.65
N CYS A 168 0.32 -8.45 -17.11
CA CYS A 168 1.50 -7.79 -16.56
C CYS A 168 1.99 -8.51 -15.29
N GLN A 169 3.22 -8.23 -14.90
CA GLN A 169 3.79 -8.80 -13.68
C GLN A 169 3.01 -8.38 -12.43
N MET A 170 3.00 -9.25 -11.44
CA MET A 170 2.27 -9.02 -10.19
C MET A 170 3.21 -8.97 -8.99
N VAL A 171 3.10 -7.89 -8.24
CA VAL A 171 3.81 -7.71 -6.97
C VAL A 171 2.84 -7.87 -5.82
N TYR A 172 3.09 -8.82 -4.95
CA TYR A 172 2.29 -9.00 -3.75
C TYR A 172 2.73 -8.06 -2.62
N ILE A 173 1.78 -7.48 -1.89
CA ILE A 173 1.99 -6.75 -0.63
C ILE A 173 0.92 -7.14 0.37
N GLY A 174 1.27 -7.24 1.65
CA GLY A 174 0.34 -7.37 2.76
C GLY A 174 0.46 -8.68 3.55
N GLY A 175 1.14 -8.62 4.69
CA GLY A 175 1.21 -9.73 5.63
C GLY A 175 2.21 -10.82 5.26
N CYS A 176 3.43 -10.48 4.84
CA CYS A 176 4.55 -11.43 4.75
C CYS A 176 5.53 -11.13 5.88
N THR A 177 5.71 -12.05 6.83
CA THR A 177 6.61 -11.88 7.98
C THR A 177 7.61 -13.00 8.17
N ASP A 178 7.54 -14.06 7.36
CA ASP A 178 8.46 -15.19 7.35
C ASP A 178 8.66 -15.75 5.94
N LEU A 179 9.55 -16.74 5.81
CA LEU A 179 9.82 -17.35 4.52
C LEU A 179 8.64 -18.18 4.01
N GLU A 180 7.87 -18.81 4.90
CA GLU A 180 6.70 -19.62 4.55
C GLU A 180 5.66 -18.76 3.81
N SER A 181 5.33 -17.57 4.35
CA SER A 181 4.41 -16.63 3.70
C SER A 181 4.95 -16.10 2.36
N VAL A 182 6.26 -15.87 2.26
CA VAL A 182 6.93 -15.49 1.01
C VAL A 182 6.80 -16.61 -0.03
N GLU A 183 7.15 -17.84 0.33
CA GLU A 183 7.09 -19.00 -0.58
C GLU A 183 5.66 -19.30 -1.04
N GLN A 184 4.68 -19.19 -0.14
CA GLN A 184 3.27 -19.36 -0.50
C GLN A 184 2.85 -18.36 -1.58
N VAL A 185 3.21 -17.08 -1.44
CA VAL A 185 2.90 -16.06 -2.45
C VAL A 185 3.57 -16.36 -3.79
N MET A 186 4.83 -16.77 -3.78
CA MET A 186 5.56 -17.12 -5.01
C MET A 186 4.95 -18.37 -5.70
N GLN A 187 4.52 -19.37 -4.93
CA GLN A 187 3.82 -20.56 -5.46
C GLN A 187 2.45 -20.21 -6.07
N GLU A 188 1.82 -19.15 -5.59
CA GLU A 188 0.59 -18.60 -6.18
C GLU A 188 0.80 -17.91 -7.54
N GLY A 189 2.05 -17.78 -8.01
CA GLY A 189 2.39 -17.19 -9.31
C GLY A 189 2.47 -15.66 -9.29
N PHE A 190 2.80 -15.05 -8.16
CA PHE A 190 3.25 -13.66 -8.12
C PHE A 190 4.74 -13.60 -8.47
N ASP A 191 5.15 -12.54 -9.17
CA ASP A 191 6.53 -12.38 -9.64
C ASP A 191 7.44 -11.77 -8.58
N PHE A 192 6.88 -10.89 -7.71
CA PHE A 192 7.62 -10.16 -6.69
C PHE A 192 6.81 -9.97 -5.41
N ILE A 193 7.51 -9.63 -4.33
CA ILE A 193 6.91 -9.27 -3.05
C ILE A 193 7.42 -7.90 -2.60
N GLN A 194 6.52 -7.02 -2.19
CA GLN A 194 6.83 -5.75 -1.56
C GLN A 194 6.61 -5.83 -0.05
N LEU A 195 7.66 -5.55 0.71
CA LEU A 195 7.65 -5.59 2.17
C LEU A 195 7.65 -4.17 2.75
N GLY A 196 6.88 -3.94 3.79
CA GLY A 196 6.84 -2.68 4.52
C GLY A 196 7.34 -2.83 5.95
N ARG A 197 6.43 -3.01 6.91
CA ARG A 197 6.73 -3.10 8.35
C ARG A 197 7.80 -4.13 8.74
N PRO A 198 7.88 -5.32 8.12
CA PRO A 198 8.96 -6.26 8.40
C PRO A 198 10.36 -5.67 8.20
N LEU A 199 10.58 -4.87 7.13
CA LEU A 199 11.85 -4.21 6.88
C LEU A 199 12.12 -3.01 7.81
N ILE A 200 11.06 -2.39 8.37
CA ILE A 200 11.22 -1.36 9.42
C ILE A 200 11.66 -2.01 10.74
N LYS A 201 11.12 -3.19 11.08
CA LYS A 201 11.52 -3.95 12.28
C LYS A 201 12.92 -4.54 12.12
N ASP A 202 13.19 -5.16 10.97
CA ASP A 202 14.48 -5.77 10.65
C ASP A 202 14.88 -5.47 9.20
N PRO A 203 15.77 -4.50 8.97
CA PRO A 203 16.31 -4.21 7.63
C PRO A 203 17.06 -5.38 6.98
N ALA A 204 17.55 -6.34 7.76
CA ALA A 204 18.24 -7.54 7.29
C ALA A 204 17.30 -8.73 7.05
N PHE A 205 15.98 -8.56 7.16
CA PHE A 205 14.96 -9.62 7.07
C PHE A 205 15.23 -10.63 5.94
N VAL A 206 15.49 -10.16 4.73
CA VAL A 206 15.73 -11.05 3.58
C VAL A 206 16.98 -11.90 3.77
N ASN A 207 18.06 -11.32 4.27
CA ASN A 207 19.32 -12.04 4.52
C ASN A 207 19.15 -13.03 5.68
N ASN A 208 18.44 -12.64 6.74
CA ASN A 208 18.18 -13.51 7.89
C ASN A 208 17.30 -14.70 7.50
N ALA A 209 16.24 -14.48 6.72
CA ALA A 209 15.38 -15.54 6.21
C ALA A 209 16.12 -16.51 5.26
N ARG A 210 17.05 -16.00 4.43
CA ARG A 210 17.91 -16.85 3.58
C ARG A 210 18.89 -17.71 4.39
N ALA A 211 19.42 -17.16 5.48
CA ALA A 211 20.38 -17.87 6.34
C ALA A 211 19.70 -18.89 7.28
N ASN A 212 18.46 -18.61 7.67
CA ASN A 212 17.67 -19.47 8.56
C ASN A 212 16.22 -19.56 8.06
N PRO A 213 15.80 -20.68 7.45
CA PRO A 213 14.43 -20.87 6.97
C PRO A 213 13.36 -20.74 8.06
N ASP A 214 13.69 -21.01 9.33
CA ASP A 214 12.77 -20.88 10.45
C ASP A 214 12.70 -19.44 11.02
N TYR A 215 13.44 -18.49 10.40
CA TYR A 215 13.44 -17.10 10.85
C TYR A 215 12.06 -16.47 10.73
N LYS A 216 11.59 -15.88 11.82
CA LYS A 216 10.36 -15.09 11.88
C LYS A 216 10.68 -13.65 12.24
N ASN A 217 10.09 -12.72 11.49
CA ASN A 217 10.23 -11.30 11.78
C ASN A 217 9.55 -10.93 13.09
N GLY A 218 10.21 -10.17 13.94
CA GLY A 218 9.68 -9.73 15.24
C GLY A 218 8.66 -8.59 15.18
N CYS A 219 8.08 -8.26 14.03
CA CYS A 219 7.05 -7.24 13.91
C CYS A 219 5.73 -7.72 14.54
N ILE A 220 5.29 -7.11 15.62
CA ILE A 220 4.03 -7.44 16.31
C ILE A 220 2.81 -6.67 15.79
N HIS A 221 2.94 -5.96 14.68
CA HIS A 221 1.87 -5.20 14.02
C HIS A 221 1.20 -4.14 14.91
N CYS A 222 1.97 -3.53 15.82
CA CYS A 222 1.49 -2.46 16.72
C CYS A 222 1.28 -1.11 16.00
N ASN A 223 1.69 -0.98 14.75
CA ASN A 223 1.56 0.22 13.90
C ASN A 223 2.18 1.51 14.45
N ARG A 224 2.95 1.48 15.54
CA ARG A 224 3.62 2.68 16.10
C ARG A 224 4.59 3.32 15.11
N CYS A 225 5.29 2.53 14.27
CA CYS A 225 6.15 3.06 13.21
C CYS A 225 5.38 3.91 12.18
N ALA A 226 4.10 3.59 11.91
CA ALA A 226 3.28 4.35 10.96
C ALA A 226 2.92 5.77 11.47
N THR A 227 2.94 6.01 12.77
CA THR A 227 2.67 7.33 13.37
C THR A 227 3.91 8.22 13.44
N LEU A 228 5.09 7.70 13.07
CA LEU A 228 6.37 8.43 13.08
C LEU A 228 6.69 9.11 11.74
N ILE A 229 5.80 9.11 10.76
CA ILE A 229 6.07 9.65 9.42
C ILE A 229 6.51 11.12 9.46
N GLU A 230 5.94 11.91 10.38
CA GLU A 230 6.27 13.33 10.56
C GLU A 230 7.11 13.59 11.84
N ALA A 231 7.52 12.53 12.55
CA ALA A 231 8.31 12.69 13.77
C ALA A 231 9.76 13.07 13.47
N PRO A 232 10.42 13.85 14.33
CA PRO A 232 11.86 14.06 14.25
C PRO A 232 12.61 12.72 14.25
N GLY A 233 13.50 12.51 13.28
CA GLY A 233 14.26 11.26 13.10
C GLY A 233 13.63 10.28 12.10
N GLY A 234 12.41 10.55 11.59
CA GLY A 234 11.75 9.73 10.56
C GLY A 234 11.16 8.43 11.08
N VAL A 235 10.90 7.51 10.15
CA VAL A 235 10.24 6.22 10.44
C VAL A 235 11.25 5.19 10.94
N TYR A 236 11.00 4.63 12.11
CA TYR A 236 11.77 3.52 12.70
C TYR A 236 10.85 2.58 13.49
N CYS A 237 11.37 1.43 13.95
CA CYS A 237 10.62 0.56 14.85
C CYS A 237 10.92 0.92 16.31
N PRO A 238 9.96 1.50 17.07
CA PRO A 238 10.18 1.87 18.47
C PRO A 238 10.59 0.69 19.35
N LEU A 239 10.15 -0.53 19.04
CA LEU A 239 10.52 -1.74 19.79
C LEU A 239 12.04 -2.02 19.72
N ASN A 240 12.71 -1.66 18.64
CA ASN A 240 14.16 -1.85 18.53
C ASN A 240 14.94 -0.92 19.48
N GLU A 241 14.41 0.25 19.81
CA GLU A 241 15.01 1.14 20.79
C GLU A 241 14.74 0.67 22.21
N GLU A 242 13.54 0.18 22.48
CA GLU A 242 13.17 -0.42 23.78
C GLU A 242 14.02 -1.66 24.08
N GLU A 243 14.26 -2.53 23.06
CA GLU A 243 15.14 -3.71 23.17
C GLU A 243 16.62 -3.34 23.40
N ARG A 244 17.11 -2.20 22.86
CA ARG A 244 18.48 -1.73 23.08
C ARG A 244 18.67 -1.03 24.42
N ALA A 245 17.59 -0.55 25.02
CA ALA A 245 17.60 0.14 26.31
C ALA A 245 17.41 -0.80 27.51
N SER A 246 16.96 -2.03 27.29
CA SER A 246 16.77 -3.10 28.27
C SER A 246 18.02 -3.96 28.45
#